data_35871461c456316f7963acf9f69139f0
#
_entry.id   35871461c456316f7963acf9f69139f0
#
_cell.length_a   1.000
_cell.length_b   1.000
_cell.length_c   1.000
_cell.angle_alpha   90.00
_cell.angle_beta   90.00
_cell.angle_gamma   90.00
#
_symmetry.space_group_name_H-M   'P 1'
#
loop_
_entity.id
_entity.type
_entity.pdbx_description
1 polymer ?
#
loop_
_entity_poly.entity_id
_entity_poly.type
_entity_poly.pdbx_seq_one_letter_code
_entity_poly.pdbx_strand_id
1 'polypeptide(L)'
;MEFISPTHGKLSFERMFAHIVQYMEEQRDQQYNLIIGTDSLLGDDTCFVTAVVIHRVGHGGRYFYHRFRNRKIESLRQRILFETSLSLETASQISAELAKNGYSELPLEIHLDVGDRGETKRIIREVVGMVQGSGYAAVTKPDSYGASKVADRETGKMGVRPRPLPRPKRAAGAGQGDTVGVASSARAAGSGASGRPAPNGAPAPRTEGES
;
A
#
# COMPACT_ATOMS: atom_id res chain seq x y z
N MET A 1 -5.10 -22.18 -10.54
CA MET A 1 -5.37 -20.90 -9.82
C MET A 1 -6.55 -20.22 -10.51
N GLU A 2 -7.58 -19.73 -9.78
CA GLU A 2 -8.74 -19.00 -10.33
C GLU A 2 -8.54 -17.51 -10.07
N PHE A 3 -8.63 -16.69 -11.11
CA PHE A 3 -8.60 -15.22 -11.00
C PHE A 3 -10.00 -14.63 -11.15
N ILE A 4 -10.18 -13.44 -10.65
CA ILE A 4 -11.42 -12.66 -10.78
C ILE A 4 -11.10 -11.35 -11.45
N SER A 5 -11.86 -11.02 -12.49
CA SER A 5 -11.82 -9.70 -13.14
C SER A 5 -13.13 -8.97 -12.85
N PRO A 6 -13.09 -7.66 -12.53
CA PRO A 6 -14.32 -6.87 -12.40
C PRO A 6 -15.18 -6.86 -13.66
N THR A 7 -14.54 -6.99 -14.83
CA THR A 7 -15.22 -6.91 -16.13
C THR A 7 -15.64 -8.29 -16.65
N HIS A 8 -14.81 -9.32 -16.41
CA HIS A 8 -14.97 -10.65 -17.04
C HIS A 8 -15.37 -11.75 -16.07
N GLY A 9 -15.52 -11.42 -14.75
CA GLY A 9 -15.87 -12.40 -13.73
C GLY A 9 -14.72 -13.39 -13.45
N LYS A 10 -15.05 -14.66 -13.23
CA LYS A 10 -14.10 -15.73 -12.92
C LYS A 10 -13.36 -16.20 -14.17
N LEU A 11 -12.05 -16.32 -14.06
CA LEU A 11 -11.14 -16.68 -15.13
C LEU A 11 -10.13 -17.73 -14.68
N SER A 12 -9.76 -18.66 -15.56
CA SER A 12 -8.56 -19.46 -15.38
C SER A 12 -7.30 -18.58 -15.57
N PHE A 13 -6.15 -19.10 -15.15
CA PHE A 13 -4.87 -18.41 -15.38
C PHE A 13 -4.64 -18.09 -16.87
N GLU A 14 -4.88 -19.04 -17.75
CA GLU A 14 -4.69 -18.91 -19.19
C GLU A 14 -5.59 -17.82 -19.79
N ARG A 15 -6.85 -17.75 -19.35
CA ARG A 15 -7.79 -16.71 -19.77
C ARG A 15 -7.40 -15.33 -19.25
N MET A 16 -6.98 -15.25 -17.99
CA MET A 16 -6.46 -14.01 -17.42
C MET A 16 -5.26 -13.52 -18.22
N PHE A 17 -4.30 -14.40 -18.52
CA PHE A 17 -3.12 -14.08 -19.31
C PHE A 17 -3.49 -13.63 -20.75
N ALA A 18 -4.41 -14.33 -21.41
CA ALA A 18 -4.92 -13.92 -22.73
C ALA A 18 -5.52 -12.51 -22.72
N HIS A 19 -6.23 -12.12 -21.67
CA HIS A 19 -6.73 -10.74 -21.52
C HIS A 19 -5.63 -9.72 -21.30
N ILE A 20 -4.53 -10.07 -20.64
CA ILE A 20 -3.35 -9.20 -20.52
C ILE A 20 -2.75 -8.95 -21.89
N VAL A 21 -2.49 -10.02 -22.65
CA VAL A 21 -1.93 -9.92 -24.01
C VAL A 21 -2.86 -9.12 -24.93
N GLN A 22 -4.14 -9.43 -24.94
CA GLN A 22 -5.13 -8.69 -25.72
C GLN A 22 -5.10 -7.19 -25.40
N TYR A 23 -5.00 -6.82 -24.15
CA TYR A 23 -4.96 -5.41 -23.73
C TYR A 23 -3.71 -4.68 -24.24
N MET A 24 -2.58 -5.36 -24.29
CA MET A 24 -1.35 -4.80 -24.88
C MET A 24 -1.46 -4.69 -26.41
N GLU A 25 -2.06 -5.67 -27.05
CA GLU A 25 -2.22 -5.68 -28.51
C GLU A 25 -3.22 -4.66 -29.03
N GLU A 26 -4.18 -4.21 -28.21
CA GLU A 26 -5.12 -3.13 -28.55
C GLU A 26 -4.40 -1.81 -28.90
N GLN A 27 -3.20 -1.57 -28.33
CA GLN A 27 -2.41 -0.35 -28.52
C GLN A 27 -0.92 -0.67 -28.42
N ARG A 28 -0.34 -1.27 -29.47
CA ARG A 28 1.03 -1.81 -29.48
C ARG A 28 2.13 -0.76 -29.33
N ASP A 29 1.86 0.47 -29.63
CA ASP A 29 2.78 1.63 -29.56
C ASP A 29 2.82 2.28 -28.18
N GLN A 30 2.03 1.78 -27.22
CA GLN A 30 2.03 2.26 -25.86
C GLN A 30 3.00 1.48 -24.98
N GLN A 31 3.42 2.12 -23.88
CA GLN A 31 4.24 1.48 -22.86
C GLN A 31 3.36 0.80 -21.81
N TYR A 32 3.75 -0.40 -21.41
CA TYR A 32 3.03 -1.19 -20.42
C TYR A 32 3.97 -1.64 -19.31
N ASN A 33 3.45 -1.70 -18.09
CA ASN A 33 4.07 -2.33 -16.93
C ASN A 33 3.12 -3.36 -16.34
N LEU A 34 3.65 -4.50 -15.97
CA LEU A 34 2.92 -5.50 -15.21
C LEU A 34 3.28 -5.38 -13.73
N ILE A 35 2.28 -5.24 -12.88
CA ILE A 35 2.45 -4.98 -11.46
C ILE A 35 1.74 -6.08 -10.67
N ILE A 36 2.44 -6.70 -9.74
CA ILE A 36 1.91 -7.76 -8.88
C ILE A 36 2.09 -7.34 -7.42
N GLY A 37 1.08 -7.61 -6.61
CA GLY A 37 1.16 -7.37 -5.17
C GLY A 37 0.13 -8.17 -4.43
N THR A 38 0.46 -8.56 -3.22
CA THR A 38 -0.42 -9.30 -2.31
C THR A 38 -0.63 -8.51 -1.03
N ASP A 39 -1.87 -8.53 -0.55
CA ASP A 39 -2.26 -7.99 0.74
C ASP A 39 -3.06 -9.03 1.52
N SER A 40 -3.08 -8.93 2.85
CA SER A 40 -3.82 -9.84 3.70
C SER A 40 -4.72 -9.15 4.70
N LEU A 41 -5.87 -9.76 4.94
CA LEU A 41 -6.81 -9.37 5.98
C LEU A 41 -6.88 -10.46 7.05
N LEU A 42 -6.62 -10.07 8.29
CA LEU A 42 -6.70 -10.93 9.46
C LEU A 42 -8.13 -10.92 10.02
N GLY A 43 -8.75 -12.10 10.08
CA GLY A 43 -10.06 -12.36 10.68
C GLY A 43 -9.99 -13.63 11.56
N ASP A 44 -11.00 -14.47 11.45
CA ASP A 44 -10.99 -15.82 12.06
C ASP A 44 -9.98 -16.72 11.35
N ASP A 45 -9.82 -16.52 10.06
CA ASP A 45 -8.73 -16.99 9.21
C ASP A 45 -7.94 -15.78 8.65
N THR A 46 -6.86 -16.02 7.93
CA THR A 46 -6.14 -15.00 7.16
C THR A 46 -6.53 -15.15 5.70
N CYS A 47 -7.09 -14.08 5.12
CA CYS A 47 -7.39 -14.02 3.70
C CYS A 47 -6.32 -13.22 2.98
N PHE A 48 -5.73 -13.81 1.96
CA PHE A 48 -4.76 -13.18 1.06
C PHE A 48 -5.42 -12.85 -0.27
N VAL A 49 -5.11 -11.69 -0.81
CA VAL A 49 -5.51 -11.27 -2.16
C VAL A 49 -4.27 -10.89 -2.94
N THR A 50 -3.97 -11.64 -3.97
CA THR A 50 -2.92 -11.31 -4.93
C THR A 50 -3.54 -10.61 -6.12
N ALA A 51 -3.13 -9.38 -6.38
CA ALA A 51 -3.55 -8.58 -7.52
C ALA A 51 -2.50 -8.59 -8.63
N VAL A 52 -2.96 -8.70 -9.87
CA VAL A 52 -2.18 -8.55 -11.10
C VAL A 52 -2.76 -7.39 -11.87
N VAL A 53 -1.96 -6.37 -12.13
CA VAL A 53 -2.37 -5.16 -12.84
C VAL A 53 -1.53 -5.01 -14.10
N ILE A 54 -2.16 -4.98 -15.26
CA ILE A 54 -1.53 -4.50 -16.49
C ILE A 54 -1.82 -3.02 -16.63
N HIS A 55 -0.78 -2.21 -16.49
CA HIS A 55 -0.85 -0.75 -16.52
C HIS A 55 -0.33 -0.22 -17.84
N ARG A 56 -1.15 0.52 -18.57
CA ARG A 56 -0.73 1.31 -19.73
C ARG A 56 -0.34 2.68 -19.24
N VAL A 57 0.93 3.02 -19.38
CA VAL A 57 1.52 4.25 -18.83
C VAL A 57 0.77 5.47 -19.33
N GLY A 58 0.30 6.31 -18.41
CA GLY A 58 -0.48 7.51 -18.70
C GLY A 58 -1.97 7.28 -19.03
N HIS A 59 -2.44 6.03 -19.21
CA HIS A 59 -3.79 5.73 -19.71
C HIS A 59 -4.59 4.78 -18.80
N GLY A 60 -4.09 4.45 -17.60
CA GLY A 60 -4.75 3.54 -16.67
C GLY A 60 -4.43 2.07 -16.94
N GLY A 61 -5.27 1.15 -16.47
CA GLY A 61 -4.97 -0.28 -16.58
C GLY A 61 -6.17 -1.19 -16.30
N ARG A 62 -5.94 -2.47 -16.51
CA ARG A 62 -6.86 -3.55 -16.11
C ARG A 62 -6.24 -4.33 -14.98
N TYR A 63 -7.08 -4.91 -14.10
CA TYR A 63 -6.59 -5.74 -13.03
C TYR A 63 -7.38 -7.02 -12.89
N PHE A 64 -6.68 -7.99 -12.32
CA PHE A 64 -7.18 -9.31 -11.97
C PHE A 64 -6.73 -9.60 -10.55
N TYR A 65 -7.46 -10.42 -9.83
CA TYR A 65 -7.04 -10.82 -8.50
C TYR A 65 -7.41 -12.26 -8.18
N HIS A 66 -6.59 -12.89 -7.38
CA HIS A 66 -6.81 -14.23 -6.81
C HIS A 66 -6.98 -14.12 -5.30
N ARG A 67 -7.93 -14.88 -4.75
CA ARG A 67 -8.15 -14.97 -3.30
C ARG A 67 -7.73 -16.32 -2.78
N PHE A 68 -7.01 -16.30 -1.69
CA PHE A 68 -6.57 -17.49 -0.98
C PHE A 68 -6.82 -17.33 0.51
N ARG A 69 -7.39 -18.35 1.17
CA ARG A 69 -7.61 -18.38 2.61
C ARG A 69 -6.67 -19.37 3.25
N ASN A 70 -6.09 -19.01 4.36
CA ASN A 70 -5.22 -19.83 5.17
C ASN A 70 -5.67 -19.75 6.63
N ARG A 71 -5.26 -20.74 7.44
CA ARG A 71 -5.43 -20.63 8.88
C ARG A 71 -4.83 -19.31 9.37
N LYS A 72 -5.35 -18.85 10.49
CA LYS A 72 -4.96 -17.57 11.08
C LYS A 72 -3.45 -17.45 11.26
N ILE A 73 -2.86 -16.41 10.68
CA ILE A 73 -1.45 -16.04 10.83
C ILE A 73 -1.40 -14.73 11.60
N GLU A 74 -1.15 -14.80 12.90
CA GLU A 74 -1.16 -13.61 13.77
C GLU A 74 0.07 -12.74 13.60
N SER A 75 1.23 -13.35 13.35
CA SER A 75 2.49 -12.63 13.18
C SER A 75 2.50 -11.78 11.92
N LEU A 76 2.63 -10.46 12.08
CA LEU A 76 2.76 -9.53 10.96
C LEU A 76 3.94 -9.91 10.05
N ARG A 77 5.08 -10.25 10.64
CA ARG A 77 6.26 -10.68 9.88
C ARG A 77 5.98 -11.91 9.02
N GLN A 78 5.32 -12.92 9.57
CA GLN A 78 4.97 -14.13 8.81
C GLN A 78 3.98 -13.82 7.68
N ARG A 79 2.99 -12.94 7.92
CA ARG A 79 2.06 -12.51 6.87
C ARG A 79 2.77 -11.81 5.73
N ILE A 80 3.64 -10.85 6.02
CA ILE A 80 4.39 -10.11 4.98
C ILE A 80 5.30 -11.04 4.16
N LEU A 81 5.97 -11.99 4.81
CA LEU A 81 6.77 -13.00 4.10
C LEU A 81 5.90 -13.87 3.20
N PHE A 82 4.72 -14.27 3.67
CA PHE A 82 3.79 -15.07 2.91
C PHE A 82 3.19 -14.29 1.73
N GLU A 83 2.83 -13.02 1.93
CA GLU A 83 2.39 -12.09 0.87
C GLU A 83 3.45 -11.95 -0.22
N THR A 84 4.71 -11.76 0.19
CA THR A 84 5.84 -11.70 -0.73
C THR A 84 6.00 -12.99 -1.53
N SER A 85 5.89 -14.15 -0.87
CA SER A 85 5.99 -15.46 -1.52
C SER A 85 4.88 -15.69 -2.55
N LEU A 86 3.63 -15.32 -2.24
CA LEU A 86 2.50 -15.42 -3.17
C LEU A 86 2.68 -14.49 -4.39
N SER A 87 3.21 -13.28 -4.17
CA SER A 87 3.53 -12.35 -5.25
C SER A 87 4.62 -12.91 -6.17
N LEU A 88 5.68 -13.49 -5.60
CA LEU A 88 6.78 -14.12 -6.33
C LEU A 88 6.31 -15.34 -7.13
N GLU A 89 5.49 -16.21 -6.54
CA GLU A 89 4.91 -17.36 -7.23
C GLU A 89 4.09 -16.93 -8.44
N THR A 90 3.23 -15.92 -8.26
CA THR A 90 2.41 -15.39 -9.35
C THR A 90 3.27 -14.73 -10.43
N ALA A 91 4.30 -13.97 -10.04
CA ALA A 91 5.24 -13.34 -10.98
C ALA A 91 5.99 -14.38 -11.81
N SER A 92 6.46 -15.45 -11.19
CA SER A 92 7.18 -16.54 -11.88
C SER A 92 6.30 -17.22 -12.93
N GLN A 93 5.04 -17.52 -12.59
CA GLN A 93 4.08 -18.13 -13.53
C GLN A 93 3.81 -17.21 -14.73
N ILE A 94 3.58 -15.92 -14.47
CA ILE A 94 3.31 -14.95 -15.53
C ILE A 94 4.56 -14.71 -16.39
N SER A 95 5.75 -14.56 -15.79
CA SER A 95 7.01 -14.40 -16.54
C SER A 95 7.28 -15.57 -17.49
N ALA A 96 7.00 -16.79 -17.04
CA ALA A 96 7.16 -17.97 -17.89
C ALA A 96 6.22 -17.93 -19.11
N GLU A 97 4.98 -17.47 -18.94
CA GLU A 97 4.04 -17.32 -20.08
C GLU A 97 4.39 -16.12 -20.97
N LEU A 98 4.87 -15.00 -20.40
CA LEU A 98 5.37 -13.86 -21.18
C LEU A 98 6.52 -14.29 -22.08
N ALA A 99 7.49 -15.05 -21.55
CA ALA A 99 8.62 -15.55 -22.32
C ALA A 99 8.18 -16.45 -23.51
N LYS A 100 7.24 -17.36 -23.28
CA LYS A 100 6.69 -18.24 -24.34
C LYS A 100 5.97 -17.47 -25.44
N ASN A 101 5.40 -16.31 -25.12
CA ASN A 101 4.60 -15.50 -26.04
C ASN A 101 5.35 -14.29 -26.63
N GLY A 102 6.68 -14.20 -26.42
CA GLY A 102 7.52 -13.15 -27.00
C GLY A 102 7.47 -11.80 -26.29
N TYR A 103 7.00 -11.78 -25.03
CA TYR A 103 6.90 -10.58 -24.20
C TYR A 103 7.91 -10.57 -23.02
N SER A 104 9.07 -11.19 -23.19
CA SER A 104 10.11 -11.27 -22.13
C SER A 104 10.56 -9.91 -21.61
N GLU A 105 10.51 -8.89 -22.45
CA GLU A 105 10.97 -7.54 -22.13
C GLU A 105 9.91 -6.67 -21.41
N LEU A 106 8.69 -7.22 -21.19
CA LEU A 106 7.66 -6.49 -20.46
C LEU A 106 8.12 -6.25 -19.02
N PRO A 107 8.25 -4.97 -18.56
CA PRO A 107 8.61 -4.68 -17.19
C PRO A 107 7.61 -5.29 -16.21
N LEU A 108 8.14 -6.05 -15.23
CA LEU A 108 7.37 -6.67 -14.16
C LEU A 108 7.88 -6.18 -12.81
N GLU A 109 6.99 -5.60 -12.03
CA GLU A 109 7.26 -5.04 -10.71
C GLU A 109 6.46 -5.78 -9.64
N ILE A 110 7.08 -6.01 -8.48
CA ILE A 110 6.39 -6.51 -7.29
C ILE A 110 6.23 -5.37 -6.30
N HIS A 111 4.97 -5.02 -6.01
CA HIS A 111 4.61 -3.99 -5.04
C HIS A 111 4.42 -4.61 -3.66
N LEU A 112 5.26 -4.17 -2.72
CA LEU A 112 5.25 -4.61 -1.33
C LEU A 112 4.61 -3.53 -0.45
N ASP A 113 3.61 -3.91 0.35
CA ASP A 113 2.94 -2.99 1.29
C ASP A 113 3.76 -2.78 2.57
N VAL A 114 5.05 -2.54 2.39
CA VAL A 114 6.01 -2.27 3.47
C VAL A 114 6.65 -0.89 3.28
N GLY A 115 7.04 -0.26 4.38
CA GLY A 115 7.69 1.05 4.36
C GLY A 115 8.72 1.18 5.48
N ASP A 116 9.47 2.27 5.45
CA ASP A 116 10.53 2.60 6.39
C ASP A 116 10.00 3.11 7.75
N ARG A 117 8.68 3.13 7.94
CA ARG A 117 7.99 3.54 9.17
C ARG A 117 7.23 2.37 9.80
N GLY A 118 7.10 2.41 11.13
CA GLY A 118 6.33 1.43 11.88
C GLY A 118 7.00 0.05 11.98
N GLU A 119 6.18 -0.98 12.21
CA GLU A 119 6.63 -2.35 12.45
C GLU A 119 7.27 -3.00 11.22
N THR A 120 6.91 -2.54 10.02
CA THR A 120 7.38 -3.10 8.75
C THR A 120 8.83 -2.74 8.43
N LYS A 121 9.39 -1.69 9.08
CA LYS A 121 10.76 -1.23 8.84
C LYS A 121 11.82 -2.33 9.00
N ARG A 122 11.61 -3.24 9.95
CA ARG A 122 12.60 -4.30 10.25
C ARG A 122 12.65 -5.39 9.17
N ILE A 123 11.54 -5.59 8.47
CA ILE A 123 11.41 -6.67 7.48
C ILE A 123 11.65 -6.18 6.03
N ILE A 124 11.65 -4.86 5.80
CA ILE A 124 11.74 -4.29 4.44
C ILE A 124 12.95 -4.83 3.66
N ARG A 125 14.13 -4.87 4.28
CA ARG A 125 15.35 -5.36 3.60
C ARG A 125 15.25 -6.82 3.20
N GLU A 126 14.62 -7.63 4.06
CA GLU A 126 14.45 -9.06 3.84
C GLU A 126 13.53 -9.30 2.63
N VAL A 127 12.35 -8.68 2.60
CA VAL A 127 11.38 -8.89 1.51
C VAL A 127 11.83 -8.25 0.20
N VAL A 128 12.48 -7.09 0.24
CA VAL A 128 13.09 -6.48 -0.95
C VAL A 128 14.20 -7.38 -1.50
N GLY A 129 15.05 -7.92 -0.60
CA GLY A 129 16.09 -8.88 -0.99
C GLY A 129 15.52 -10.15 -1.62
N MET A 130 14.41 -10.68 -1.13
CA MET A 130 13.71 -11.84 -1.72
C MET A 130 13.25 -11.53 -3.15
N VAL A 131 12.63 -10.37 -3.37
CA VAL A 131 12.10 -9.97 -4.69
C VAL A 131 13.25 -9.74 -5.67
N GLN A 132 14.25 -8.96 -5.29
CA GLN A 132 15.41 -8.67 -6.14
C GLN A 132 16.25 -9.92 -6.41
N GLY A 133 16.45 -10.78 -5.41
CA GLY A 133 17.15 -12.06 -5.56
C GLY A 133 16.42 -13.04 -6.49
N SER A 134 15.12 -12.84 -6.70
CA SER A 134 14.32 -13.60 -7.68
C SER A 134 14.28 -12.95 -9.08
N GLY A 135 15.01 -11.85 -9.29
CA GLY A 135 15.13 -11.17 -10.59
C GLY A 135 14.05 -10.16 -10.91
N TYR A 136 13.23 -9.74 -9.91
CA TYR A 136 12.14 -8.77 -10.12
C TYR A 136 12.46 -7.41 -9.50
N ALA A 137 11.86 -6.35 -10.04
CA ALA A 137 11.89 -5.04 -9.44
C ALA A 137 10.95 -5.00 -8.21
N ALA A 138 11.49 -4.56 -7.06
CA ALA A 138 10.73 -4.38 -5.84
C ALA A 138 10.37 -2.91 -5.65
N VAL A 139 9.08 -2.62 -5.47
CA VAL A 139 8.57 -1.27 -5.18
C VAL A 139 7.92 -1.28 -3.80
N THR A 140 8.34 -0.34 -2.94
CA THR A 140 7.87 -0.23 -1.55
C THR A 140 7.12 1.08 -1.34
N LYS A 141 6.46 1.27 -0.20
CA LYS A 141 5.82 2.56 0.14
C LYS A 141 6.86 3.69 0.16
N PRO A 142 6.49 4.89 -0.36
CA PRO A 142 5.15 5.34 -0.76
C PRO A 142 4.72 4.94 -2.18
N ASP A 143 5.61 4.37 -3.00
CA ASP A 143 5.37 4.20 -4.45
C ASP A 143 4.60 2.92 -4.81
N SER A 144 4.51 1.95 -3.89
CA SER A 144 3.86 0.64 -4.09
C SER A 144 2.33 0.68 -4.03
N TYR A 145 1.68 1.67 -4.63
CA TYR A 145 0.22 1.79 -4.47
C TYR A 145 -0.62 1.09 -5.55
N GLY A 146 -0.04 0.65 -6.64
CA GLY A 146 -0.78 0.06 -7.75
C GLY A 146 -1.52 -1.23 -7.38
N ALA A 147 -0.81 -2.33 -7.23
CA ALA A 147 -1.38 -3.63 -6.89
C ALA A 147 -1.83 -3.71 -5.42
N SER A 148 -1.09 -3.09 -4.48
CA SER A 148 -1.46 -3.07 -3.06
C SER A 148 -2.83 -2.44 -2.83
N LYS A 149 -3.16 -1.31 -3.48
CA LYS A 149 -4.50 -0.72 -3.38
C LYS A 149 -5.61 -1.57 -4.00
N VAL A 150 -5.31 -2.27 -5.07
CA VAL A 150 -6.29 -3.22 -5.65
C VAL A 150 -6.52 -4.36 -4.69
N ALA A 151 -5.46 -4.95 -4.16
CA ALA A 151 -5.54 -6.04 -3.19
C ALA A 151 -6.30 -5.62 -1.92
N ASP A 152 -5.94 -4.50 -1.30
CA ASP A 152 -6.62 -3.93 -0.13
C ASP A 152 -8.11 -3.67 -0.39
N ARG A 153 -8.46 -3.08 -1.54
CA ARG A 153 -9.87 -2.87 -1.91
C ARG A 153 -10.65 -4.17 -2.03
N GLU A 154 -10.04 -5.21 -2.58
CA GLU A 154 -10.70 -6.50 -2.78
C GLU A 154 -10.74 -7.35 -1.49
N THR A 155 -9.78 -7.17 -0.56
CA THR A 155 -9.88 -7.70 0.80
C THR A 155 -10.99 -7.01 1.59
N GLY A 156 -11.10 -5.69 1.53
CA GLY A 156 -12.11 -4.89 2.24
C GLY A 156 -13.55 -5.22 1.83
N LYS A 157 -13.82 -5.58 0.57
CA LYS A 157 -15.14 -6.01 0.08
C LYS A 157 -15.63 -7.32 0.70
N MET A 158 -14.79 -8.06 1.39
CA MET A 158 -15.15 -9.34 1.99
C MET A 158 -15.94 -9.23 3.30
N GLY A 159 -16.31 -8.02 3.72
CA GLY A 159 -17.24 -7.80 4.83
C GLY A 159 -16.66 -8.06 6.21
N VAL A 160 -15.37 -8.30 6.34
CA VAL A 160 -14.69 -8.31 7.64
C VAL A 160 -14.43 -6.84 8.01
N ARG A 161 -15.39 -6.20 8.66
CA ARG A 161 -15.11 -4.92 9.33
C ARG A 161 -14.04 -5.20 10.38
N PRO A 162 -12.91 -4.50 10.40
CA PRO A 162 -11.98 -4.58 11.51
C PRO A 162 -12.78 -4.31 12.78
N ARG A 163 -12.72 -5.23 13.74
CA ARG A 163 -13.35 -5.04 15.04
C ARG A 163 -12.77 -3.74 15.61
N PRO A 164 -13.61 -2.73 15.94
CA PRO A 164 -13.10 -1.50 16.50
C PRO A 164 -12.25 -1.88 17.73
N LEU A 165 -11.05 -1.34 17.81
CA LEU A 165 -10.21 -1.48 19.00
C LEU A 165 -11.08 -1.11 20.20
N PRO A 166 -11.06 -1.90 21.30
CA PRO A 166 -11.79 -1.56 22.51
C PRO A 166 -11.36 -0.17 22.93
N ARG A 167 -12.31 0.76 23.01
CA ARG A 167 -12.04 2.09 23.55
C ARG A 167 -11.43 1.90 24.93
N PRO A 168 -10.33 2.60 25.26
CA PRO A 168 -9.80 2.56 26.61
C PRO A 168 -10.94 2.93 27.55
N LYS A 169 -11.21 2.05 28.53
CA LYS A 169 -12.18 2.32 29.57
C LYS A 169 -11.76 3.64 30.21
N ARG A 170 -12.61 4.67 30.09
CA ARG A 170 -12.44 5.87 30.90
C ARG A 170 -12.34 5.39 32.34
N ALA A 171 -11.26 5.70 32.99
CA ALA A 171 -11.13 5.50 34.43
C ALA A 171 -12.34 6.18 35.06
N ALA A 172 -13.13 5.39 35.78
CA ALA A 172 -14.22 5.91 36.58
C ALA A 172 -13.63 6.91 37.57
N GLY A 173 -13.95 8.18 37.37
CA GLY A 173 -13.54 9.22 38.27
C GLY A 173 -14.12 8.92 39.63
N ALA A 174 -13.23 8.76 40.63
CA ALA A 174 -13.60 8.80 42.02
C ALA A 174 -14.21 10.18 42.28
N GLY A 175 -15.46 10.13 42.68
CA GLY A 175 -16.23 11.32 43.01
C GLY A 175 -16.00 11.80 44.44
N GLN A 176 -16.57 12.94 44.64
CA GLN A 176 -16.99 13.53 45.92
C GLN A 176 -15.94 14.08 46.85
N GLY A 177 -15.99 15.34 47.05
CA GLY A 177 -15.38 16.08 48.12
C GLY A 177 -15.75 17.55 48.06
N ASP A 178 -16.88 17.86 48.64
CA ASP A 178 -17.25 19.02 49.48
C ASP A 178 -16.99 20.45 48.98
N THR A 179 -18.11 21.09 48.92
CA THR A 179 -18.39 22.52 48.98
C THR A 179 -17.80 23.20 50.19
N VAL A 180 -17.03 24.27 49.99
CA VAL A 180 -17.07 25.45 50.89
C VAL A 180 -16.88 26.69 50.02
N GLY A 181 -17.91 27.53 50.06
CA GLY A 181 -17.87 28.83 49.43
C GLY A 181 -17.14 29.83 50.34
N VAL A 182 -16.52 30.82 49.74
CA VAL A 182 -16.46 32.19 50.25
C VAL A 182 -16.27 33.17 49.09
N ALA A 183 -17.00 34.20 49.22
CA ALA A 183 -17.18 35.30 48.30
C ALA A 183 -15.99 36.26 48.19
N SER A 184 -16.08 37.11 47.16
CA SER A 184 -15.82 38.54 47.17
C SER A 184 -14.58 39.06 46.43
N SER A 185 -14.90 39.86 45.51
CA SER A 185 -14.42 41.21 45.18
C SER A 185 -13.17 41.35 44.35
N ALA A 186 -13.38 41.84 43.17
CA ALA A 186 -13.22 43.20 42.69
C ALA A 186 -11.90 43.60 42.04
N ARG A 187 -12.07 44.14 40.82
CA ARG A 187 -11.34 45.28 40.19
C ARG A 187 -9.91 44.99 39.65
N ALA A 188 -9.71 45.22 38.47
CA ALA A 188 -9.60 46.35 37.55
C ALA A 188 -8.24 46.42 36.85
N ALA A 189 -8.31 46.63 35.56
CA ALA A 189 -7.55 47.61 34.76
C ALA A 189 -6.05 47.38 34.44
N GLY A 190 -5.73 47.56 33.15
CA GLY A 190 -4.48 48.08 32.62
C GLY A 190 -3.93 47.25 31.46
N SER A 191 -4.24 47.51 30.21
CA SER A 191 -3.68 48.47 29.24
C SER A 191 -2.17 48.28 28.95
N GLY A 192 -1.84 48.15 27.66
CA GLY A 192 -0.57 48.49 27.07
C GLY A 192 -0.02 47.36 26.20
N ALA A 193 -0.19 47.38 24.95
CA ALA A 193 0.43 48.12 23.86
C ALA A 193 1.76 47.52 23.36
N SER A 194 1.69 47.18 22.08
CA SER A 194 2.71 47.41 21.05
C SER A 194 4.03 46.62 21.01
N GLY A 195 4.29 46.10 19.83
CA GLY A 195 5.67 45.88 19.40
C GLY A 195 5.88 44.77 18.34
N ARG A 196 5.48 44.99 17.11
CA ARG A 196 6.18 44.40 15.97
C ARG A 196 7.49 45.13 15.73
N PRO A 197 8.52 44.49 15.22
CA PRO A 197 8.85 44.71 13.80
C PRO A 197 9.27 43.43 13.04
N ALA A 198 8.99 43.41 11.77
CA ALA A 198 9.68 42.70 10.70
C ALA A 198 10.74 43.66 10.07
N PRO A 199 11.39 43.31 8.94
CA PRO A 199 12.07 42.15 8.44
C PRO A 199 13.52 42.46 7.98
N ASN A 200 14.29 41.48 7.55
CA ASN A 200 15.45 41.63 6.62
C ASN A 200 16.11 40.24 6.50
N GLY A 201 16.55 39.70 5.39
CA GLY A 201 16.84 40.17 4.07
C GLY A 201 17.53 39.00 3.38
N ALA A 202 17.17 38.72 2.17
CA ALA A 202 17.87 37.77 1.30
C ALA A 202 19.24 38.35 0.86
N PRO A 203 20.16 37.50 0.43
CA PRO A 203 20.82 37.82 -0.82
C PRO A 203 20.78 36.68 -1.85
N ALA A 204 20.73 37.11 -3.09
CA ALA A 204 20.67 36.40 -4.33
C ALA A 204 22.05 35.85 -4.78
N PRO A 205 22.12 35.19 -5.97
CA PRO A 205 23.11 34.20 -6.33
C PRO A 205 24.35 34.77 -6.98
N ARG A 206 25.43 33.98 -6.99
CA ARG A 206 26.59 34.24 -7.86
C ARG A 206 26.74 33.12 -8.87
N THR A 207 26.65 33.52 -10.11
CA THR A 207 27.15 32.89 -11.33
C THR A 207 28.68 33.04 -11.42
N GLU A 208 29.25 32.34 -12.41
CA GLU A 208 30.61 32.29 -12.95
C GLU A 208 31.38 31.04 -12.51
N GLY A 209 32.03 30.31 -13.37
CA GLY A 209 32.30 30.37 -14.79
C GLY A 209 33.35 29.31 -15.12
N GLU A 210 33.29 28.82 -16.31
CA GLU A 210 34.34 28.33 -17.21
C GLU A 210 35.72 27.87 -16.65
N SER A 211 36.06 26.64 -16.86
CA SER A 211 37.19 26.15 -17.67
C SER A 211 37.13 24.66 -17.86
#